data_21e9156117ee3ec0c646c629bdf30c26
#
_entry.id   21e9156117ee3ec0c646c629bdf30c26
#
_cell.length_a   1.000
_cell.length_b   1.000
_cell.length_c   1.000
_cell.angle_alpha   90.00
_cell.angle_beta   90.00
_cell.angle_gamma   90.00
#
_symmetry.space_group_name_H-M   'P 1'
#
loop_
_entity.id
_entity.type
_entity.pdbx_description
1 polymer ?
#
loop_
_entity_poly.entity_id
_entity_poly.type
_entity_poly.pdbx_seq_one_letter_code
_entity_poly.pdbx_strand_id
1 'polypeptide(L)'
;MLGLATPFKTQNYGTKLQAYAMQSIFTEMGYDTEIINFTYTSSKKDKLATLLSPKKLAAKIKYKKSQKGTAGNAEYSKCMAQRNAGFDNFVNQNLRITRNFLSLAALKEYSKRYDAVICGSDQIWLPVHIQQQYYTLSFVPKGTRRIAYAPSFGINSVEKADESLYKSAINGFDSLSCREMSGCDIIKKLTNKEAQLVLDPTLMVDKKIWDKMSGSTPKVDGEYIFCYFLGKNSEHRKKVRKLAEKTGLKVVCLPYIDGYTESDNGYADLALYDIAPDGFVNLIKNAKYVCTDSFHGSVFSTIFERQYFVFERFAQGTKGSTNTRLESLLKSLGLEYRQIKDSELADEWDGKLNKTIDYTQVQARLEKLKAHSAEYITAALDGILPAHEKHIKLYDKHDCCGCSACADKCPVKAISMKPDSEGFVYANVDESACIGCGACIKACPIKQFKKGTAEFSAVAAYSKDENIRHESTSGGIFTHLAKAIISNGGVVIGAAFDENFGVRHIAVDNIDDLKKFRSSKYVQSNTQGIYKETKALLDNKKTVLFSGTPCQIRALKSFLGKNYENLITVDLFCHGAPSPKN
;
A
#
# COMPACT_ATOMS: atom_id res chain seq x y z
N MET A 1 -4.57 -16.88 -2.56
CA MET A 1 -3.84 -15.62 -2.26
C MET A 1 -3.05 -15.18 -3.49
N LEU A 2 -3.02 -13.88 -3.77
CA LEU A 2 -2.28 -13.32 -4.90
C LEU A 2 -1.08 -12.50 -4.42
N GLY A 3 0.09 -12.72 -5.01
CA GLY A 3 1.27 -11.88 -4.81
C GLY A 3 1.33 -10.77 -5.87
N LEU A 4 1.54 -9.52 -5.48
CA LEU A 4 1.62 -8.38 -6.39
C LEU A 4 3.06 -7.87 -6.50
N ALA A 5 3.68 -8.04 -7.66
CA ALA A 5 4.99 -7.49 -7.99
C ALA A 5 4.81 -6.12 -8.68
N THR A 6 4.60 -5.08 -7.89
CA THR A 6 4.34 -3.71 -8.35
C THR A 6 5.32 -2.72 -7.69
N PRO A 7 5.74 -1.65 -8.38
CA PRO A 7 6.60 -0.63 -7.76
C PRO A 7 5.79 0.20 -6.77
N PHE A 8 6.36 0.39 -5.57
CA PHE A 8 5.78 1.23 -4.51
C PHE A 8 6.82 2.03 -3.71
N LYS A 9 8.12 1.74 -3.89
CA LYS A 9 9.20 2.37 -3.10
C LYS A 9 9.53 3.79 -3.55
N THR A 10 9.43 4.06 -4.85
CA THR A 10 9.77 5.37 -5.42
C THR A 10 8.85 6.46 -4.87
N GLN A 11 9.42 7.60 -4.50
CA GLN A 11 8.67 8.77 -4.02
C GLN A 11 8.04 9.52 -5.22
N ASN A 12 7.08 8.88 -5.87
CA ASN A 12 6.35 9.38 -7.03
C ASN A 12 4.85 9.15 -6.82
N TYR A 13 4.03 10.17 -7.04
CA TYR A 13 2.57 10.14 -6.83
C TYR A 13 1.91 9.00 -7.60
N GLY A 14 2.17 8.92 -8.90
CA GLY A 14 1.60 7.89 -9.75
C GLY A 14 1.99 6.48 -9.32
N THR A 15 3.26 6.27 -8.96
CA THR A 15 3.77 4.97 -8.49
C THR A 15 3.07 4.51 -7.21
N LYS A 16 2.80 5.41 -6.25
CA LYS A 16 2.07 5.06 -5.02
C LYS A 16 0.60 4.75 -5.30
N LEU A 17 -0.05 5.62 -6.08
CA LEU A 17 -1.48 5.51 -6.38
C LEU A 17 -1.80 4.30 -7.26
N GLN A 18 -0.92 3.94 -8.23
CA GLN A 18 -1.11 2.73 -9.01
C GLN A 18 -0.88 1.45 -8.19
N ALA A 19 0.05 1.45 -7.21
CA ALA A 19 0.24 0.31 -6.31
C ALA A 19 -1.00 0.10 -5.43
N TYR A 20 -1.59 1.19 -4.92
CA TYR A 20 -2.86 1.15 -4.21
C TYR A 20 -3.99 0.62 -5.09
N ALA A 21 -4.14 1.16 -6.30
CA ALA A 21 -5.16 0.72 -7.25
C ALA A 21 -5.01 -0.76 -7.60
N MET A 22 -3.77 -1.20 -7.84
CA MET A 22 -3.47 -2.60 -8.15
C MET A 22 -3.92 -3.54 -7.03
N GLN A 23 -3.66 -3.19 -5.77
CA GLN A 23 -4.10 -3.99 -4.63
C GLN A 23 -5.62 -3.91 -4.44
N SER A 24 -6.22 -2.73 -4.60
CA SER A 24 -7.67 -2.50 -4.43
C SER A 24 -8.50 -3.34 -5.39
N ILE A 25 -8.15 -3.38 -6.68
CA ILE A 25 -8.89 -4.14 -7.70
C ILE A 25 -9.03 -5.60 -7.28
N PHE A 26 -7.94 -6.26 -6.95
CA PHE A 26 -7.98 -7.69 -6.60
C PHE A 26 -8.61 -7.93 -5.23
N THR A 27 -8.47 -7.00 -4.29
CA THR A 27 -9.13 -7.09 -2.98
C THR A 27 -10.64 -6.93 -3.11
N GLU A 28 -11.13 -6.00 -3.95
CA GLU A 28 -12.56 -5.82 -4.25
C GLU A 28 -13.15 -7.03 -4.98
N MET A 29 -12.37 -7.71 -5.81
CA MET A 29 -12.75 -8.99 -6.43
C MET A 29 -12.78 -10.15 -5.42
N GLY A 30 -12.45 -9.90 -4.14
CA GLY A 30 -12.47 -10.89 -3.06
C GLY A 30 -11.19 -11.72 -2.92
N TYR A 31 -10.10 -11.36 -3.58
CA TYR A 31 -8.82 -12.05 -3.42
C TYR A 31 -8.04 -11.51 -2.21
N ASP A 32 -7.42 -12.41 -1.45
CA ASP A 32 -6.40 -12.03 -0.47
C ASP A 32 -5.11 -11.66 -1.22
N THR A 33 -4.60 -10.45 -0.98
CA THR A 33 -3.48 -9.87 -1.75
C THR A 33 -2.41 -9.29 -0.85
N GLU A 34 -1.15 -9.38 -1.27
CA GLU A 34 -0.05 -8.63 -0.66
C GLU A 34 0.95 -8.16 -1.73
N ILE A 35 1.50 -6.95 -1.54
CA ILE A 35 2.55 -6.42 -2.41
C ILE A 35 3.89 -7.01 -1.97
N ILE A 36 4.58 -7.64 -2.91
CA ILE A 36 5.87 -8.28 -2.66
C ILE A 36 6.96 -7.21 -2.54
N ASN A 37 7.63 -7.16 -1.39
CA ASN A 37 8.69 -6.21 -1.11
C ASN A 37 10.06 -6.82 -1.41
N PHE A 38 10.66 -6.44 -2.53
CA PHE A 38 11.97 -6.90 -2.96
C PHE A 38 12.95 -5.73 -3.11
N THR A 39 14.18 -5.90 -2.64
CA THR A 39 15.27 -4.95 -2.85
C THR A 39 16.40 -5.64 -3.60
N TYR A 40 16.63 -5.20 -4.83
CA TYR A 40 17.75 -5.71 -5.61
C TYR A 40 19.08 -5.28 -4.98
N THR A 41 19.89 -6.26 -4.62
CA THR A 41 21.26 -6.06 -4.16
C THR A 41 22.23 -6.35 -5.29
N SER A 42 22.90 -5.32 -5.82
CA SER A 42 23.87 -5.49 -6.91
C SER A 42 25.00 -6.42 -6.48
N SER A 43 25.27 -7.46 -7.28
CA SER A 43 26.39 -8.37 -7.05
C SER A 43 27.76 -7.65 -7.18
N LYS A 44 28.83 -8.26 -6.66
CA LYS A 44 30.19 -7.75 -6.88
C LYS A 44 30.51 -7.61 -8.38
N LYS A 45 30.01 -8.54 -9.22
CA LYS A 45 30.17 -8.49 -10.69
C LYS A 45 29.45 -7.29 -11.31
N ASP A 46 28.23 -6.96 -10.85
CA ASP A 46 27.47 -5.79 -11.35
C ASP A 46 28.15 -4.47 -10.99
N LYS A 47 28.72 -4.39 -9.77
CA LYS A 47 29.50 -3.22 -9.33
C LYS A 47 30.75 -3.04 -10.19
N LEU A 48 31.46 -4.13 -10.50
CA LEU A 48 32.65 -4.11 -11.36
C LEU A 48 32.27 -3.73 -12.79
N ALA A 49 31.23 -4.31 -13.36
CA ALA A 49 30.70 -3.96 -14.69
C ALA A 49 30.24 -2.50 -14.80
N THR A 50 29.74 -1.92 -13.70
CA THR A 50 29.38 -0.48 -13.65
C THR A 50 30.62 0.41 -13.62
N LEU A 51 31.68 0.01 -12.94
CA LEU A 51 32.96 0.73 -12.90
C LEU A 51 33.69 0.67 -14.26
N LEU A 52 33.57 -0.44 -14.96
CA LEU A 52 34.20 -0.66 -16.29
C LEU A 52 33.40 -0.02 -17.45
N SER A 53 32.21 0.52 -17.20
CA SER A 53 31.40 1.19 -18.22
C SER A 53 31.43 2.71 -18.04
N PRO A 54 32.13 3.46 -18.91
CA PRO A 54 32.21 4.93 -18.83
C PRO A 54 30.84 5.62 -18.87
N LYS A 55 29.89 5.08 -19.66
CA LYS A 55 28.50 5.60 -19.74
C LYS A 55 27.73 5.41 -18.43
N LYS A 56 27.84 4.25 -17.79
CA LYS A 56 27.16 3.98 -16.50
C LYS A 56 27.80 4.78 -15.36
N LEU A 57 29.11 4.97 -15.38
CA LEU A 57 29.83 5.78 -14.41
C LEU A 57 29.46 7.27 -14.55
N ALA A 58 29.42 7.79 -15.77
CA ALA A 58 29.01 9.17 -16.05
C ALA A 58 27.56 9.44 -15.62
N ALA A 59 26.63 8.51 -15.87
CA ALA A 59 25.25 8.59 -15.43
C ALA A 59 25.14 8.62 -13.89
N LYS A 60 25.92 7.79 -13.20
CA LYS A 60 25.99 7.76 -11.73
C LYS A 60 26.57 9.04 -11.13
N ILE A 61 27.59 9.61 -11.77
CA ILE A 61 28.18 10.90 -11.36
C ILE A 61 27.19 12.04 -11.59
N LYS A 62 26.51 12.05 -12.74
CA LYS A 62 25.47 13.05 -13.07
C LYS A 62 24.30 12.99 -12.08
N TYR A 63 23.86 11.79 -11.69
CA TYR A 63 22.84 11.59 -10.66
C TYR A 63 23.31 12.09 -9.29
N LYS A 64 24.55 11.76 -8.87
CA LYS A 64 25.12 12.30 -7.60
C LYS A 64 25.29 13.81 -7.62
N LYS A 65 25.64 14.41 -8.75
CA LYS A 65 25.74 15.88 -8.89
C LYS A 65 24.37 16.56 -8.81
N SER A 66 23.33 15.98 -9.41
CA SER A 66 21.96 16.51 -9.32
C SER A 66 21.41 16.49 -7.88
N GLN A 67 21.79 15.50 -7.10
CA GLN A 67 21.46 15.41 -5.66
C GLN A 67 22.22 16.44 -4.80
N LYS A 68 23.46 16.80 -5.17
CA LYS A 68 24.24 17.78 -4.41
C LYS A 68 23.81 19.24 -4.64
N GLY A 69 23.19 19.56 -5.78
CA GLY A 69 22.68 20.91 -6.07
C GLY A 69 21.52 21.36 -5.17
N THR A 70 20.92 20.44 -4.42
CA THR A 70 19.80 20.71 -3.50
C THR A 70 20.22 20.91 -2.03
N ALA A 71 21.48 20.65 -1.70
CA ALA A 71 21.98 20.69 -0.30
C ALA A 71 22.11 22.11 0.29
N GLY A 72 21.88 23.17 -0.50
CA GLY A 72 22.08 24.56 -0.07
C GLY A 72 20.83 25.27 0.46
N ASN A 73 19.63 24.68 0.34
CA ASN A 73 18.38 25.30 0.81
C ASN A 73 17.74 24.45 1.91
N ALA A 74 17.89 24.88 3.16
CA ALA A 74 17.38 24.18 4.35
C ALA A 74 15.85 24.05 4.33
N GLU A 75 15.14 25.07 3.83
CA GLU A 75 13.68 25.06 3.73
C GLU A 75 13.20 24.05 2.69
N TYR A 76 13.81 24.02 1.50
CA TYR A 76 13.53 23.00 0.49
C TYR A 76 13.75 21.59 1.05
N SER A 77 14.85 21.37 1.76
CA SER A 77 15.17 20.07 2.36
C SER A 77 14.14 19.66 3.41
N LYS A 78 13.64 20.60 4.22
CA LYS A 78 12.58 20.37 5.21
C LYS A 78 11.26 19.99 4.53
N CYS A 79 10.83 20.74 3.51
CA CYS A 79 9.63 20.45 2.74
C CYS A 79 9.71 19.08 2.04
N MET A 80 10.87 18.72 1.51
CA MET A 80 11.08 17.39 0.91
C MET A 80 11.01 16.27 1.93
N ALA A 81 11.52 16.47 3.15
CA ALA A 81 11.42 15.51 4.23
C ALA A 81 9.94 15.31 4.65
N GLN A 82 9.17 16.38 4.77
CA GLN A 82 7.73 16.32 5.06
C GLN A 82 6.97 15.57 3.97
N ARG A 83 7.22 15.88 2.69
CA ARG A 83 6.63 15.17 1.56
C ARG A 83 6.95 13.68 1.61
N ASN A 84 8.22 13.32 1.81
CA ASN A 84 8.63 11.92 1.88
C ASN A 84 7.97 11.19 3.05
N ALA A 85 7.85 11.82 4.21
CA ALA A 85 7.09 11.28 5.35
C ALA A 85 5.61 11.06 4.99
N GLY A 86 4.99 11.98 4.24
CA GLY A 86 3.63 11.84 3.72
C GLY A 86 3.49 10.63 2.78
N PHE A 87 4.47 10.42 1.89
CA PHE A 87 4.50 9.24 1.01
C PHE A 87 4.65 7.93 1.80
N ASP A 88 5.52 7.90 2.81
CA ASP A 88 5.74 6.72 3.64
C ASP A 88 4.51 6.43 4.50
N ASN A 89 3.87 7.46 5.05
CA ASN A 89 2.60 7.34 5.76
C ASN A 89 1.49 6.78 4.86
N PHE A 90 1.37 7.27 3.63
CA PHE A 90 0.41 6.74 2.65
C PHE A 90 0.61 5.24 2.43
N VAL A 91 1.85 4.80 2.23
CA VAL A 91 2.19 3.38 2.05
C VAL A 91 1.80 2.57 3.27
N ASN A 92 2.21 3.01 4.46
CA ASN A 92 1.97 2.30 5.72
C ASN A 92 0.47 2.18 6.08
N GLN A 93 -0.34 3.13 5.66
CA GLN A 93 -1.77 3.15 5.95
C GLN A 93 -2.62 2.39 4.95
N ASN A 94 -2.19 2.34 3.68
CA ASN A 94 -3.04 1.91 2.59
C ASN A 94 -2.57 0.62 1.90
N LEU A 95 -1.31 0.20 2.07
CA LEU A 95 -0.77 -0.97 1.38
C LEU A 95 -0.44 -2.10 2.34
N ARG A 96 -0.87 -3.31 1.99
CA ARG A 96 -0.43 -4.53 2.64
C ARG A 96 0.80 -5.06 1.91
N ILE A 97 1.94 -5.04 2.58
CA ILE A 97 3.26 -5.29 1.99
C ILE A 97 3.94 -6.40 2.78
N THR A 98 4.62 -7.32 2.08
CA THR A 98 5.43 -8.37 2.72
C THR A 98 6.66 -7.78 3.42
N ARG A 99 7.34 -8.59 4.26
CA ARG A 99 8.71 -8.28 4.67
C ARG A 99 9.61 -8.05 3.45
N ASN A 100 10.72 -7.34 3.64
CA ASN A 100 11.66 -7.08 2.54
C ASN A 100 12.53 -8.31 2.23
N PHE A 101 12.56 -8.73 0.97
CA PHE A 101 13.42 -9.81 0.47
C PHE A 101 14.64 -9.21 -0.23
N LEU A 102 15.82 -9.79 0.01
CA LEU A 102 17.10 -9.35 -0.55
C LEU A 102 17.66 -10.34 -1.59
N SER A 103 17.03 -11.50 -1.78
CA SER A 103 17.43 -12.48 -2.78
C SER A 103 16.23 -13.11 -3.48
N LEU A 104 16.40 -13.42 -4.77
CA LEU A 104 15.38 -14.13 -5.56
C LEU A 104 15.16 -15.58 -5.06
N ALA A 105 16.16 -16.19 -4.42
CA ALA A 105 16.02 -17.53 -3.85
C ALA A 105 15.06 -17.54 -2.65
N ALA A 106 15.23 -16.61 -1.72
CA ALA A 106 14.32 -16.46 -0.58
C ALA A 106 12.89 -16.10 -1.06
N LEU A 107 12.80 -15.26 -2.09
CA LEU A 107 11.52 -14.87 -2.67
C LEU A 107 10.84 -16.05 -3.38
N LYS A 108 11.61 -16.93 -4.06
CA LYS A 108 11.10 -18.15 -4.69
C LYS A 108 10.46 -19.09 -3.66
N GLU A 109 11.10 -19.30 -2.52
CA GLU A 109 10.55 -20.13 -1.45
C GLU A 109 9.27 -19.53 -0.88
N TYR A 110 9.30 -18.23 -0.59
CA TYR A 110 8.13 -17.52 -0.06
C TYR A 110 6.93 -17.53 -1.03
N SER A 111 7.19 -17.44 -2.34
CA SER A 111 6.14 -17.35 -3.36
C SER A 111 5.40 -18.67 -3.64
N LYS A 112 5.80 -19.80 -3.03
CA LYS A 112 5.04 -21.07 -3.07
C LYS A 112 3.64 -20.96 -2.47
N ARG A 113 3.39 -19.93 -1.66
CA ARG A 113 2.09 -19.66 -1.02
C ARG A 113 1.05 -19.02 -1.94
N TYR A 114 1.47 -18.50 -3.09
CA TYR A 114 0.58 -17.80 -4.00
C TYR A 114 -0.05 -18.74 -5.03
N ASP A 115 -1.33 -18.55 -5.30
CA ASP A 115 -2.03 -19.19 -6.43
C ASP A 115 -1.59 -18.53 -7.75
N ALA A 116 -1.33 -17.22 -7.72
CA ALA A 116 -0.73 -16.47 -8.81
C ALA A 116 0.13 -15.32 -8.30
N VAL A 117 1.12 -14.93 -9.11
CA VAL A 117 1.84 -13.66 -8.92
C VAL A 117 1.58 -12.79 -10.14
N ILE A 118 1.17 -11.54 -9.87
CA ILE A 118 0.81 -10.55 -10.87
C ILE A 118 1.86 -9.45 -10.88
N CYS A 119 2.52 -9.20 -12.01
CA CYS A 119 3.38 -8.02 -12.16
C CYS A 119 2.63 -6.90 -12.88
N GLY A 120 2.86 -5.68 -12.45
CA GLY A 120 2.26 -4.47 -13.02
C GLY A 120 1.79 -3.52 -11.91
N SER A 121 1.37 -2.36 -12.22
CA SER A 121 1.48 -1.62 -13.49
C SER A 121 2.83 -0.88 -13.56
N ASP A 122 2.81 0.31 -14.20
CA ASP A 122 3.93 1.25 -14.33
C ASP A 122 5.09 0.74 -15.24
N GLN A 123 6.18 1.51 -15.33
CA GLN A 123 7.30 1.26 -16.25
C GLN A 123 8.23 0.14 -15.78
N ILE A 124 7.67 -0.99 -15.41
CA ILE A 124 8.41 -2.13 -14.84
C ILE A 124 9.16 -2.96 -15.89
N TRP A 125 8.88 -2.75 -17.18
CA TRP A 125 9.56 -3.46 -18.28
C TRP A 125 10.56 -2.58 -19.04
N LEU A 126 11.05 -1.50 -18.39
CA LEU A 126 12.25 -0.82 -18.86
C LEU A 126 13.47 -1.77 -18.81
N PRO A 127 14.48 -1.62 -19.70
CA PRO A 127 15.65 -2.50 -19.75
C PRO A 127 16.35 -2.70 -18.41
N VAL A 128 16.46 -1.63 -17.60
CA VAL A 128 17.09 -1.68 -16.26
C VAL A 128 16.32 -2.60 -15.29
N HIS A 129 15.01 -2.68 -15.40
CA HIS A 129 14.18 -3.50 -14.51
C HIS A 129 14.11 -4.97 -14.97
N ILE A 130 14.10 -5.20 -16.28
CA ILE A 130 14.15 -6.56 -16.84
C ILE A 130 15.44 -7.26 -16.42
N GLN A 131 16.58 -6.57 -16.45
CA GLN A 131 17.87 -7.11 -16.00
C GLN A 131 17.88 -7.53 -14.52
N GLN A 132 17.06 -6.92 -13.68
CA GLN A 132 16.91 -7.30 -12.26
C GLN A 132 16.09 -8.57 -12.02
N GLN A 133 15.43 -9.12 -13.03
CA GLN A 133 14.65 -10.35 -13.02
C GLN A 133 13.47 -10.41 -12.04
N TYR A 134 13.20 -9.36 -11.29
CA TYR A 134 12.07 -9.32 -10.34
C TYR A 134 10.72 -9.18 -11.06
N TYR A 135 10.58 -8.19 -11.94
CA TYR A 135 9.35 -7.97 -12.69
C TYR A 135 9.16 -8.93 -13.89
N THR A 136 10.12 -9.80 -14.14
CA THR A 136 9.98 -10.93 -15.05
C THR A 136 9.30 -12.13 -14.39
N LEU A 137 9.07 -12.07 -13.08
CA LEU A 137 8.54 -13.15 -12.26
C LEU A 137 9.35 -14.45 -12.35
N SER A 138 10.66 -14.35 -12.66
CA SER A 138 11.54 -15.53 -12.81
C SER A 138 11.70 -16.34 -11.52
N PHE A 139 11.46 -15.70 -10.36
CA PHE A 139 11.49 -16.34 -9.05
C PHE A 139 10.25 -17.18 -8.74
N VAL A 140 9.16 -17.02 -9.49
CA VAL A 140 7.89 -17.72 -9.23
C VAL A 140 8.04 -19.21 -9.56
N PRO A 141 7.66 -20.14 -8.65
CA PRO A 141 7.75 -21.57 -8.87
C PRO A 141 6.93 -22.07 -10.08
N LYS A 142 7.30 -23.23 -10.62
CA LYS A 142 6.43 -23.93 -11.58
C LYS A 142 5.11 -24.31 -10.91
N GLY A 143 4.00 -24.12 -11.60
CA GLY A 143 2.66 -24.40 -11.09
C GLY A 143 1.96 -23.18 -10.45
N THR A 144 2.68 -22.15 -10.07
CA THR A 144 2.09 -20.85 -9.70
C THR A 144 1.95 -19.99 -10.94
N ARG A 145 0.76 -19.44 -11.17
CA ARG A 145 0.44 -18.66 -12.38
C ARG A 145 1.18 -17.31 -12.38
N ARG A 146 1.70 -16.90 -13.53
CA ARG A 146 2.41 -15.64 -13.75
C ARG A 146 1.60 -14.76 -14.68
N ILE A 147 1.13 -13.62 -14.18
CA ILE A 147 0.24 -12.71 -14.90
C ILE A 147 0.92 -11.35 -15.05
N ALA A 148 0.85 -10.77 -16.24
CA ALA A 148 1.27 -9.39 -16.48
C ALA A 148 0.03 -8.52 -16.65
N TYR A 149 -0.28 -7.64 -15.67
CA TYR A 149 -1.37 -6.70 -15.75
C TYR A 149 -0.86 -5.26 -15.93
N ALA A 150 -1.11 -4.71 -17.11
CA ALA A 150 -0.78 -3.33 -17.48
C ALA A 150 0.69 -2.89 -17.27
N PRO A 151 1.73 -3.77 -17.37
CA PRO A 151 3.09 -3.27 -17.36
C PRO A 151 3.33 -2.35 -18.55
N SER A 152 4.30 -1.43 -18.41
CA SER A 152 4.73 -0.54 -19.48
C SER A 152 6.19 -0.80 -19.83
N PHE A 153 6.48 -0.85 -21.12
CA PHE A 153 7.85 -0.84 -21.63
C PHE A 153 8.49 0.54 -21.52
N GLY A 154 7.68 1.60 -21.64
CA GLY A 154 8.16 2.98 -21.66
C GLY A 154 9.11 3.30 -22.81
N ILE A 155 9.21 2.41 -23.82
CA ILE A 155 10.03 2.52 -25.03
C ILE A 155 9.23 2.00 -26.23
N ASN A 156 9.62 2.41 -27.45
CA ASN A 156 8.96 1.99 -28.69
C ASN A 156 9.59 0.76 -29.34
N SER A 157 10.79 0.40 -28.94
CA SER A 157 11.50 -0.76 -29.43
C SER A 157 12.55 -1.23 -28.42
N VAL A 158 12.80 -2.54 -28.41
CA VAL A 158 13.87 -3.15 -27.63
C VAL A 158 15.16 -3.14 -28.44
N GLU A 159 16.29 -2.82 -27.80
CA GLU A 159 17.60 -2.90 -28.43
C GLU A 159 17.97 -4.37 -28.68
N LYS A 160 18.61 -4.65 -29.83
CA LYS A 160 18.96 -6.02 -30.26
C LYS A 160 19.73 -6.81 -29.19
N ALA A 161 20.54 -6.12 -28.39
CA ALA A 161 21.31 -6.73 -27.30
C ALA A 161 20.43 -7.27 -26.15
N ASP A 162 19.24 -6.69 -25.95
CA ASP A 162 18.32 -7.06 -24.87
C ASP A 162 17.17 -7.98 -25.34
N GLU A 163 17.00 -8.22 -26.66
CA GLU A 163 15.88 -8.98 -27.22
C GLU A 163 15.77 -10.40 -26.64
N SER A 164 16.89 -11.10 -26.47
CA SER A 164 16.89 -12.46 -25.91
C SER A 164 16.40 -12.51 -24.48
N LEU A 165 16.77 -11.49 -23.67
CA LEU A 165 16.35 -11.36 -22.28
C LEU A 165 14.85 -11.08 -22.18
N TYR A 166 14.35 -10.14 -22.99
CA TYR A 166 12.91 -9.84 -23.06
C TYR A 166 12.10 -11.05 -23.54
N LYS A 167 12.56 -11.71 -24.60
CA LYS A 167 11.91 -12.93 -25.14
C LYS A 167 11.80 -14.02 -24.08
N SER A 168 12.88 -14.28 -23.35
CA SER A 168 12.88 -15.25 -22.24
C SER A 168 11.90 -14.85 -21.14
N ALA A 169 11.92 -13.59 -20.72
CA ALA A 169 11.04 -13.06 -19.68
C ALA A 169 9.56 -13.19 -20.08
N ILE A 170 9.18 -12.68 -21.25
CA ILE A 170 7.80 -12.65 -21.74
C ILE A 170 7.25 -14.07 -21.94
N ASN A 171 8.06 -15.01 -22.44
CA ASN A 171 7.64 -16.39 -22.61
C ASN A 171 7.31 -17.10 -21.30
N GLY A 172 7.80 -16.60 -20.17
CA GLY A 172 7.52 -17.14 -18.84
C GLY A 172 6.15 -16.79 -18.27
N PHE A 173 5.38 -15.90 -18.92
CA PHE A 173 4.04 -15.51 -18.47
C PHE A 173 2.94 -16.38 -19.06
N ASP A 174 1.94 -16.68 -18.22
CA ASP A 174 0.72 -17.41 -18.60
C ASP A 174 -0.31 -16.47 -19.24
N SER A 175 -0.38 -15.22 -18.79
CA SER A 175 -1.27 -14.17 -19.33
C SER A 175 -0.51 -12.87 -19.51
N LEU A 176 -0.70 -12.23 -20.66
CA LEU A 176 0.04 -11.04 -21.08
C LEU A 176 -0.88 -9.88 -21.42
N SER A 177 -0.62 -8.73 -20.82
CA SER A 177 -1.22 -7.46 -21.21
C SER A 177 -0.19 -6.33 -21.15
N CYS A 178 -0.52 -5.18 -21.71
CA CYS A 178 0.23 -3.92 -21.61
C CYS A 178 -0.75 -2.75 -21.49
N ARG A 179 -0.30 -1.62 -20.96
CA ARG A 179 -1.12 -0.39 -20.92
C ARG A 179 -0.93 0.53 -22.13
N GLU A 180 -0.01 0.21 -23.03
CA GLU A 180 0.20 0.93 -24.30
C GLU A 180 0.36 -0.03 -25.49
N MET A 181 -0.14 0.41 -26.65
CA MET A 181 -0.14 -0.40 -27.88
C MET A 181 1.27 -0.77 -28.31
N SER A 182 2.23 0.16 -28.21
CA SER A 182 3.64 -0.11 -28.52
C SER A 182 4.23 -1.28 -27.72
N GLY A 183 3.77 -1.48 -26.48
CA GLY A 183 4.15 -2.64 -25.67
C GLY A 183 3.57 -3.93 -26.20
N CYS A 184 2.32 -3.95 -26.62
CA CYS A 184 1.69 -5.11 -27.28
C CYS A 184 2.44 -5.49 -28.57
N ASP A 185 2.81 -4.49 -29.38
CA ASP A 185 3.57 -4.67 -30.62
C ASP A 185 4.97 -5.26 -30.36
N ILE A 186 5.66 -4.79 -29.31
CA ILE A 186 6.95 -5.34 -28.88
C ILE A 186 6.81 -6.82 -28.50
N ILE A 187 5.79 -7.18 -27.71
CA ILE A 187 5.52 -8.57 -27.30
C ILE A 187 5.30 -9.45 -28.52
N LYS A 188 4.42 -9.01 -29.43
CA LYS A 188 4.12 -9.73 -30.68
C LYS A 188 5.37 -9.95 -31.53
N LYS A 189 6.15 -8.89 -31.72
CA LYS A 189 7.39 -8.93 -32.50
C LYS A 189 8.43 -9.89 -31.93
N LEU A 190 8.61 -9.87 -30.59
CA LEU A 190 9.66 -10.67 -29.94
C LEU A 190 9.28 -12.13 -29.74
N THR A 191 8.00 -12.44 -29.50
CA THR A 191 7.58 -13.76 -29.03
C THR A 191 6.52 -14.43 -29.88
N ASN A 192 5.94 -13.71 -30.83
CA ASN A 192 4.75 -14.12 -31.59
C ASN A 192 3.48 -14.38 -30.74
N LYS A 193 3.52 -13.98 -29.44
CA LYS A 193 2.35 -14.03 -28.54
C LYS A 193 1.52 -12.77 -28.67
N GLU A 194 0.21 -12.89 -28.45
CA GLU A 194 -0.68 -11.74 -28.32
C GLU A 194 -0.68 -11.23 -26.87
N ALA A 195 -0.72 -9.92 -26.71
CA ALA A 195 -0.94 -9.27 -25.44
C ALA A 195 -2.17 -8.33 -25.53
N GLN A 196 -2.97 -8.27 -24.47
CA GLN A 196 -4.15 -7.43 -24.42
C GLN A 196 -3.76 -5.99 -24.06
N LEU A 197 -4.33 -5.00 -24.76
CA LEU A 197 -4.24 -3.61 -24.33
C LEU A 197 -5.25 -3.37 -23.21
N VAL A 198 -4.79 -3.05 -22.01
CA VAL A 198 -5.64 -2.87 -20.83
C VAL A 198 -5.38 -1.50 -20.18
N LEU A 199 -6.34 -1.04 -19.39
CA LEU A 199 -6.21 0.20 -18.64
C LEU A 199 -5.20 0.07 -17.49
N ASP A 200 -4.55 1.21 -17.19
CA ASP A 200 -3.81 1.36 -15.93
C ASP A 200 -4.76 1.10 -14.74
N PRO A 201 -4.33 0.42 -13.68
CA PRO A 201 -5.18 0.08 -12.54
C PRO A 201 -5.85 1.31 -11.90
N THR A 202 -5.26 2.48 -11.98
CA THR A 202 -5.86 3.71 -11.41
C THR A 202 -7.17 4.10 -12.10
N LEU A 203 -7.36 3.76 -13.37
CA LEU A 203 -8.63 3.96 -14.11
C LEU A 203 -9.68 2.89 -13.81
N MET A 204 -9.27 1.75 -13.27
CA MET A 204 -10.18 0.63 -12.94
C MET A 204 -10.89 0.80 -11.60
N VAL A 205 -10.27 1.50 -10.66
CA VAL A 205 -10.82 1.77 -9.32
C VAL A 205 -11.98 2.77 -9.40
N ASP A 206 -13.05 2.51 -8.65
CA ASP A 206 -14.22 3.41 -8.59
C ASP A 206 -13.83 4.82 -8.13
N LYS A 207 -14.36 5.84 -8.81
CA LYS A 207 -14.15 7.26 -8.48
C LYS A 207 -14.44 7.57 -7.02
N LYS A 208 -15.44 6.92 -6.42
CA LYS A 208 -15.81 7.11 -5.00
C LYS A 208 -14.68 6.78 -4.04
N ILE A 209 -13.81 5.83 -4.38
CA ILE A 209 -12.64 5.46 -3.59
C ILE A 209 -11.62 6.59 -3.61
N TRP A 210 -11.38 7.16 -4.80
CA TRP A 210 -10.50 8.31 -4.97
C TRP A 210 -11.08 9.57 -4.30
N ASP A 211 -12.40 9.77 -4.37
CA ASP A 211 -13.10 10.84 -3.67
C ASP A 211 -12.90 10.76 -2.15
N LYS A 212 -13.06 9.57 -1.59
CA LYS A 212 -12.85 9.32 -0.15
C LYS A 212 -11.39 9.52 0.26
N MET A 213 -10.45 9.04 -0.57
CA MET A 213 -9.01 9.17 -0.32
C MET A 213 -8.56 10.63 -0.32
N SER A 214 -9.04 11.42 -1.29
CA SER A 214 -8.65 12.83 -1.44
C SER A 214 -9.21 13.75 -0.35
N GLY A 215 -10.20 13.29 0.39
CA GLY A 215 -10.92 14.11 1.38
C GLY A 215 -11.90 15.10 0.73
N SER A 216 -12.74 15.72 1.58
CA SER A 216 -13.78 16.67 1.16
C SER A 216 -13.29 18.11 1.08
N THR A 217 -12.31 18.50 1.91
CA THR A 217 -11.80 19.87 2.00
C THR A 217 -10.77 20.14 0.91
N PRO A 218 -10.97 21.15 0.04
CA PRO A 218 -9.96 21.56 -0.94
C PRO A 218 -8.65 21.99 -0.26
N LYS A 219 -7.51 21.62 -0.83
CA LYS A 219 -6.18 22.05 -0.38
C LYS A 219 -5.86 23.50 -0.74
N VAL A 220 -6.57 24.06 -1.72
CA VAL A 220 -6.40 25.41 -2.22
C VAL A 220 -7.77 26.02 -2.48
N ASP A 221 -8.01 27.21 -1.93
CA ASP A 221 -9.28 27.91 -2.10
C ASP A 221 -9.41 28.57 -3.47
N GLY A 222 -10.64 28.59 -3.98
CA GLY A 222 -11.00 29.21 -5.26
C GLY A 222 -10.57 28.39 -6.48
N GLU A 223 -10.82 28.93 -7.68
CA GLU A 223 -10.46 28.30 -8.94
C GLU A 223 -8.98 28.50 -9.27
N TYR A 224 -8.32 27.47 -9.84
CA TYR A 224 -6.91 27.53 -10.20
C TYR A 224 -6.56 26.60 -11.37
N ILE A 225 -5.39 26.88 -11.97
CA ILE A 225 -4.70 25.98 -12.88
C ILE A 225 -3.73 25.14 -12.06
N PHE A 226 -3.91 23.83 -12.06
CA PHE A 226 -2.96 22.92 -11.39
C PHE A 226 -1.90 22.45 -12.36
N CYS A 227 -0.64 22.55 -11.96
CA CYS A 227 0.52 22.15 -12.76
C CYS A 227 1.33 21.03 -12.11
N TYR A 228 1.54 19.94 -12.85
CA TYR A 228 2.40 18.85 -12.44
C TYR A 228 3.27 18.37 -13.60
N PHE A 229 4.54 18.80 -13.60
CA PHE A 229 5.51 18.48 -14.63
C PHE A 229 6.63 17.61 -14.10
N LEU A 230 6.92 16.50 -14.80
CA LEU A 230 8.05 15.60 -14.56
C LEU A 230 9.24 15.94 -15.48
N GLY A 231 9.06 16.85 -16.43
CA GLY A 231 10.09 17.42 -17.28
C GLY A 231 10.55 18.81 -16.80
N LYS A 232 11.74 19.21 -17.24
CA LYS A 232 12.36 20.50 -16.88
C LYS A 232 12.20 21.59 -17.97
N ASN A 233 11.29 21.38 -18.94
CA ASN A 233 11.11 22.28 -20.07
C ASN A 233 10.52 23.62 -19.61
N SER A 234 11.29 24.72 -19.73
CA SER A 234 10.86 26.06 -19.34
C SER A 234 9.72 26.60 -20.21
N GLU A 235 9.64 26.17 -21.48
CA GLU A 235 8.58 26.62 -22.39
C GLU A 235 7.20 26.14 -21.92
N HIS A 236 7.11 24.97 -21.29
CA HIS A 236 5.85 24.52 -20.69
C HIS A 236 5.35 25.50 -19.63
N ARG A 237 6.27 25.98 -18.77
CA ARG A 237 5.95 26.95 -17.71
C ARG A 237 5.53 28.30 -18.27
N LYS A 238 6.19 28.76 -19.34
CA LYS A 238 5.79 29.99 -20.05
C LYS A 238 4.40 29.85 -20.68
N LYS A 239 4.11 28.73 -21.34
CA LYS A 239 2.78 28.45 -21.90
C LYS A 239 1.70 28.48 -20.82
N VAL A 240 1.98 27.93 -19.63
CA VAL A 240 1.03 27.97 -18.51
C VAL A 240 0.82 29.41 -18.00
N ARG A 241 1.85 30.24 -17.91
CA ARG A 241 1.68 31.66 -17.53
C ARG A 241 0.78 32.41 -18.53
N LYS A 242 0.93 32.16 -19.82
CA LYS A 242 0.03 32.71 -20.84
C LYS A 242 -1.42 32.25 -20.68
N LEU A 243 -1.62 30.97 -20.31
CA LEU A 243 -2.94 30.44 -19.97
C LEU A 243 -3.52 31.16 -18.73
N ALA A 244 -2.71 31.40 -17.70
CA ALA A 244 -3.13 32.11 -16.50
C ALA A 244 -3.50 33.55 -16.77
N GLU A 245 -2.71 34.28 -17.58
CA GLU A 245 -3.00 35.65 -18.05
C GLU A 245 -4.34 35.70 -18.78
N LYS A 246 -4.64 34.71 -19.62
CA LYS A 246 -5.85 34.63 -20.42
C LYS A 246 -7.11 34.31 -19.62
N THR A 247 -6.96 33.50 -18.60
CA THR A 247 -8.08 32.99 -17.76
C THR A 247 -8.29 33.78 -16.48
N GLY A 248 -7.33 34.59 -16.05
CA GLY A 248 -7.33 35.29 -14.76
C GLY A 248 -7.14 34.34 -13.56
N LEU A 249 -6.79 33.08 -13.79
CA LEU A 249 -6.67 32.08 -12.74
C LEU A 249 -5.26 32.02 -12.18
N LYS A 250 -5.16 31.78 -10.86
CA LYS A 250 -3.86 31.52 -10.20
C LYS A 250 -3.29 30.16 -10.64
N VAL A 251 -1.97 30.08 -10.70
CA VAL A 251 -1.22 28.85 -10.99
C VAL A 251 -0.76 28.20 -9.69
N VAL A 252 -1.17 26.96 -9.48
CA VAL A 252 -0.73 26.12 -8.36
C VAL A 252 0.12 24.99 -8.91
N CYS A 253 1.31 24.77 -8.36
CA CYS A 253 2.15 23.70 -8.85
C CYS A 253 2.68 22.78 -7.74
N LEU A 254 2.96 21.54 -8.12
CA LEU A 254 3.89 20.67 -7.41
C LEU A 254 5.23 20.79 -8.12
N PRO A 255 6.26 21.36 -7.45
CA PRO A 255 7.58 21.49 -8.05
C PRO A 255 8.20 20.14 -8.41
N TYR A 256 9.18 20.17 -9.31
CA TYR A 256 9.86 18.99 -9.82
C TYR A 256 10.30 18.03 -8.70
N ILE A 257 9.91 16.76 -8.80
CA ILE A 257 10.01 15.80 -7.68
C ILE A 257 11.39 15.15 -7.54
N ASP A 258 12.16 15.08 -8.64
CA ASP A 258 13.48 14.42 -8.64
C ASP A 258 14.64 15.38 -8.31
N GLY A 259 14.34 16.55 -7.75
CA GLY A 259 15.31 17.54 -7.35
C GLY A 259 14.86 18.97 -7.63
N TYR A 260 15.81 19.90 -7.61
CA TYR A 260 15.58 21.30 -7.94
C TYR A 260 15.68 21.56 -9.45
N THR A 261 14.86 22.45 -9.97
CA THR A 261 14.99 23.00 -11.33
C THR A 261 14.67 24.50 -11.33
N GLU A 262 15.52 25.28 -11.99
CA GLU A 262 15.28 26.73 -12.18
C GLU A 262 14.00 27.03 -12.96
N SER A 263 13.56 26.09 -13.80
CA SER A 263 12.32 26.24 -14.57
C SER A 263 11.08 26.41 -13.69
N ASP A 264 11.13 25.97 -12.42
CA ASP A 264 10.00 26.10 -11.50
C ASP A 264 9.98 27.43 -10.76
N ASN A 265 11.01 28.27 -10.92
CA ASN A 265 11.06 29.56 -10.23
C ASN A 265 10.12 30.58 -10.86
N GLY A 266 9.23 31.15 -10.06
CA GLY A 266 8.44 32.33 -10.41
C GLY A 266 7.36 32.13 -11.46
N TYR A 267 7.10 30.88 -11.94
CA TYR A 267 6.01 30.68 -12.91
C TYR A 267 4.67 30.37 -12.23
N ALA A 268 4.68 29.86 -11.00
CA ALA A 268 3.48 29.54 -10.23
C ALA A 268 3.24 30.59 -9.14
N ASP A 269 1.97 30.90 -8.89
CA ASP A 269 1.55 31.80 -7.82
C ASP A 269 1.62 31.07 -6.46
N LEU A 270 1.48 29.73 -6.47
CA LEU A 270 1.60 28.89 -5.29
C LEU A 270 2.35 27.59 -5.63
N ALA A 271 3.49 27.38 -5.00
CA ALA A 271 4.27 26.15 -5.10
C ALA A 271 4.13 25.31 -3.81
N LEU A 272 3.59 24.09 -3.94
CA LEU A 272 3.33 23.20 -2.81
C LEU A 272 4.35 22.05 -2.80
N TYR A 273 5.16 21.98 -1.76
CA TYR A 273 6.27 21.03 -1.66
C TYR A 273 5.96 19.80 -0.80
N ASP A 274 5.05 19.90 0.17
CA ASP A 274 4.80 18.93 1.23
C ASP A 274 3.56 18.05 0.97
N ILE A 275 3.11 17.98 -0.26
CA ILE A 275 1.88 17.25 -0.65
C ILE A 275 2.14 15.74 -0.67
N ALA A 276 1.29 14.99 0.01
CA ALA A 276 1.21 13.52 -0.02
C ALA A 276 0.34 13.00 -1.19
N PRO A 277 0.31 11.69 -1.50
CA PRO A 277 -0.44 11.16 -2.63
C PRO A 277 -1.94 11.47 -2.63
N ASP A 278 -2.58 11.48 -1.48
CA ASP A 278 -3.98 11.89 -1.31
C ASP A 278 -4.20 13.38 -1.64
N GLY A 279 -3.26 14.23 -1.22
CA GLY A 279 -3.25 15.65 -1.55
C GLY A 279 -3.06 15.93 -3.05
N PHE A 280 -2.26 15.12 -3.75
CA PHE A 280 -2.13 15.19 -5.21
C PHE A 280 -3.47 14.94 -5.90
N VAL A 281 -4.21 13.92 -5.46
CA VAL A 281 -5.55 13.62 -5.98
C VAL A 281 -6.51 14.77 -5.69
N ASN A 282 -6.46 15.34 -4.48
CA ASN A 282 -7.27 16.49 -4.08
C ASN A 282 -7.02 17.73 -4.96
N LEU A 283 -5.75 18.04 -5.24
CA LEU A 283 -5.39 19.18 -6.09
C LEU A 283 -5.92 19.04 -7.53
N ILE A 284 -5.88 17.84 -8.10
CA ILE A 284 -6.45 17.58 -9.42
C ILE A 284 -7.97 17.68 -9.37
N LYS A 285 -8.60 17.07 -8.37
CA LYS A 285 -10.06 17.03 -8.20
C LYS A 285 -10.68 18.44 -8.16
N ASN A 286 -10.00 19.40 -7.54
CA ASN A 286 -10.53 20.75 -7.33
C ASN A 286 -10.00 21.79 -8.34
N ALA A 287 -9.12 21.40 -9.28
CA ALA A 287 -8.59 22.30 -10.29
C ALA A 287 -9.64 22.66 -11.36
N LYS A 288 -9.60 23.89 -11.87
CA LYS A 288 -10.36 24.30 -13.06
C LYS A 288 -9.72 23.74 -14.34
N TYR A 289 -8.42 23.90 -14.45
CA TYR A 289 -7.59 23.33 -15.50
C TYR A 289 -6.42 22.58 -14.92
N VAL A 290 -5.98 21.51 -15.60
CA VAL A 290 -4.76 20.79 -15.27
C VAL A 290 -3.78 20.83 -16.43
N CYS A 291 -2.55 21.24 -16.18
CA CYS A 291 -1.44 21.25 -17.13
C CYS A 291 -0.38 20.25 -16.69
N THR A 292 -0.13 19.22 -17.49
CA THR A 292 0.77 18.14 -17.04
C THR A 292 1.50 17.45 -18.21
N ASP A 293 2.68 16.91 -17.94
CA ASP A 293 3.39 15.94 -18.79
C ASP A 293 3.41 14.54 -18.16
N SER A 294 2.61 14.37 -17.10
CA SER A 294 2.52 13.13 -16.33
C SER A 294 1.38 12.25 -16.80
N PHE A 295 1.66 10.96 -17.01
CA PHE A 295 0.62 9.96 -17.30
C PHE A 295 -0.47 9.95 -16.22
N HIS A 296 -0.10 9.84 -14.94
CA HIS A 296 -1.07 9.81 -13.85
C HIS A 296 -1.73 11.18 -13.60
N GLY A 297 -1.07 12.29 -13.92
CA GLY A 297 -1.72 13.60 -13.97
C GLY A 297 -2.90 13.62 -14.92
N SER A 298 -2.72 13.07 -16.13
CA SER A 298 -3.78 12.93 -17.15
C SER A 298 -4.88 11.94 -16.72
N VAL A 299 -4.48 10.80 -16.12
CA VAL A 299 -5.41 9.79 -15.62
C VAL A 299 -6.34 10.36 -14.55
N PHE A 300 -5.83 11.00 -13.52
CA PHE A 300 -6.66 11.59 -12.46
C PHE A 300 -7.49 12.77 -12.97
N SER A 301 -6.98 13.55 -13.92
CA SER A 301 -7.77 14.58 -14.60
C SER A 301 -8.98 13.99 -15.34
N THR A 302 -8.81 12.82 -15.97
CA THR A 302 -9.91 12.08 -16.62
C THR A 302 -10.90 11.55 -15.60
N ILE A 303 -10.44 10.93 -14.49
CA ILE A 303 -11.30 10.38 -13.42
C ILE A 303 -12.19 11.47 -12.81
N PHE A 304 -11.62 12.67 -12.57
CA PHE A 304 -12.34 13.78 -11.95
C PHE A 304 -12.98 14.75 -12.96
N GLU A 305 -12.95 14.41 -14.26
CA GLU A 305 -13.60 15.19 -15.31
C GLU A 305 -13.12 16.64 -15.37
N ARG A 306 -11.79 16.83 -15.23
CA ARG A 306 -11.18 18.16 -15.33
C ARG A 306 -10.84 18.51 -16.75
N GLN A 307 -10.90 19.80 -17.09
CA GLN A 307 -10.33 20.28 -18.34
C GLN A 307 -8.81 20.22 -18.21
N TYR A 308 -8.13 19.49 -19.07
CA TYR A 308 -6.69 19.33 -18.96
C TYR A 308 -5.95 19.40 -20.28
N PHE A 309 -4.66 19.69 -20.21
CA PHE A 309 -3.73 19.79 -21.31
C PHE A 309 -2.49 18.95 -21.03
N VAL A 310 -2.07 18.17 -22.03
CA VAL A 310 -0.96 17.24 -21.91
C VAL A 310 0.21 17.75 -22.72
N PHE A 311 1.33 18.00 -22.07
CA PHE A 311 2.55 18.50 -22.67
C PHE A 311 3.50 17.36 -23.07
N GLU A 312 4.21 17.51 -24.19
CA GLU A 312 5.23 16.56 -24.62
C GLU A 312 6.47 16.67 -23.71
N ARG A 313 6.76 15.60 -22.93
CA ARG A 313 7.94 15.61 -22.04
C ARG A 313 9.25 15.57 -22.81
N PHE A 314 9.28 14.85 -23.91
CA PHE A 314 10.44 14.66 -24.78
C PHE A 314 10.12 15.14 -26.19
N ALA A 315 11.08 15.80 -26.82
CA ALA A 315 10.95 16.16 -28.24
C ALA A 315 10.73 14.92 -29.11
N GLN A 316 10.01 15.08 -30.21
CA GLN A 316 9.77 14.00 -31.15
C GLN A 316 11.09 13.40 -31.65
N GLY A 317 11.15 12.07 -31.78
CA GLY A 317 12.35 11.35 -32.19
C GLY A 317 13.42 11.17 -31.12
N THR A 318 13.21 11.67 -29.89
CA THR A 318 14.14 11.46 -28.79
C THR A 318 14.23 9.97 -28.45
N LYS A 319 15.45 9.39 -28.53
CA LYS A 319 15.71 8.01 -28.16
C LYS A 319 15.38 7.80 -26.66
N GLY A 320 14.51 6.83 -26.36
CA GLY A 320 14.04 6.58 -25.00
C GLY A 320 12.90 7.50 -24.53
N SER A 321 12.25 8.22 -25.48
CA SER A 321 11.02 8.97 -25.18
C SER A 321 9.94 8.05 -24.62
N THR A 322 9.28 8.49 -23.56
CA THR A 322 8.16 7.79 -22.92
C THR A 322 6.81 8.45 -23.22
N ASN A 323 6.73 9.30 -24.26
CA ASN A 323 5.51 10.02 -24.67
C ASN A 323 4.40 9.06 -25.14
N THR A 324 4.77 7.91 -25.71
CA THR A 324 3.84 6.91 -26.28
C THR A 324 2.75 6.44 -25.33
N ARG A 325 3.01 6.44 -24.03
CA ARG A 325 2.00 6.10 -23.02
C ARG A 325 0.89 7.14 -22.93
N LEU A 326 1.26 8.41 -22.97
CA LEU A 326 0.32 9.53 -23.00
C LEU A 326 -0.44 9.56 -24.32
N GLU A 327 0.25 9.38 -25.43
CA GLU A 327 -0.35 9.30 -26.77
C GLU A 327 -1.35 8.14 -26.85
N SER A 328 -1.00 6.95 -26.33
CA SER A 328 -1.89 5.80 -26.30
C SER A 328 -3.13 6.07 -25.44
N LEU A 329 -2.98 6.68 -24.26
CA LEU A 329 -4.10 7.06 -23.40
C LEU A 329 -5.02 8.06 -24.09
N LEU A 330 -4.47 9.17 -24.62
CA LEU A 330 -5.25 10.21 -25.29
C LEU A 330 -6.00 9.64 -26.50
N LYS A 331 -5.36 8.82 -27.32
CA LYS A 331 -5.97 8.14 -28.46
C LYS A 331 -7.11 7.21 -28.03
N SER A 332 -6.92 6.41 -26.98
CA SER A 332 -7.96 5.52 -26.47
C SER A 332 -9.20 6.29 -25.98
N LEU A 333 -9.01 7.49 -25.46
CA LEU A 333 -10.07 8.35 -24.95
C LEU A 333 -10.62 9.33 -26.01
N GLY A 334 -9.95 9.48 -27.18
CA GLY A 334 -10.30 10.47 -28.23
C GLY A 334 -9.96 11.90 -27.83
N LEU A 335 -8.87 12.07 -27.10
CA LEU A 335 -8.43 13.33 -26.50
C LEU A 335 -7.09 13.82 -27.07
N GLU A 336 -6.67 13.35 -28.26
CA GLU A 336 -5.39 13.72 -28.89
C GLU A 336 -5.28 15.24 -29.07
N TYR A 337 -6.40 15.92 -29.28
CA TYR A 337 -6.47 17.38 -29.44
C TYR A 337 -6.11 18.15 -28.15
N ARG A 338 -6.02 17.48 -27.01
CA ARG A 338 -5.59 18.07 -25.72
C ARG A 338 -4.07 18.07 -25.56
N GLN A 339 -3.33 17.43 -26.47
CA GLN A 339 -1.88 17.46 -26.47
C GLN A 339 -1.36 18.84 -26.90
N ILE A 340 -0.40 19.36 -26.15
CA ILE A 340 0.34 20.57 -26.43
C ILE A 340 1.71 20.19 -26.96
N LYS A 341 1.98 20.47 -28.22
CA LYS A 341 3.26 20.23 -28.86
C LYS A 341 4.26 21.32 -28.52
N ASP A 342 5.54 20.97 -28.47
CA ASP A 342 6.59 21.98 -28.26
C ASP A 342 6.65 23.03 -29.37
N SER A 343 6.29 22.65 -30.62
CA SER A 343 6.23 23.53 -31.78
C SER A 343 5.08 24.54 -31.75
N GLU A 344 4.04 24.35 -30.91
CA GLU A 344 2.93 25.28 -30.80
C GLU A 344 3.35 26.55 -30.07
N LEU A 345 2.92 27.73 -30.60
CA LEU A 345 3.22 29.02 -29.98
C LEU A 345 2.48 29.17 -28.64
N ALA A 346 3.05 29.96 -27.73
CA ALA A 346 2.47 30.20 -26.41
C ALA A 346 1.09 30.91 -26.46
N ASP A 347 0.76 31.55 -27.56
CA ASP A 347 -0.48 32.33 -27.74
C ASP A 347 -1.62 31.53 -28.40
N GLU A 348 -1.41 30.26 -28.78
CA GLU A 348 -2.41 29.42 -29.46
C GLU A 348 -3.44 28.76 -28.51
N TRP A 349 -3.70 29.38 -27.35
CA TRP A 349 -4.66 28.84 -26.37
C TRP A 349 -6.13 29.00 -26.78
N ASP A 350 -6.51 29.96 -27.61
CA ASP A 350 -7.92 30.27 -27.93
C ASP A 350 -8.64 29.07 -28.53
N GLY A 351 -8.06 28.46 -29.54
CA GLY A 351 -8.63 27.27 -30.17
C GLY A 351 -8.73 26.05 -29.20
N LYS A 352 -7.85 25.96 -28.24
CA LYS A 352 -7.83 24.86 -27.26
C LYS A 352 -8.78 25.10 -26.07
N LEU A 353 -8.93 26.33 -25.62
CA LEU A 353 -9.88 26.72 -24.57
C LEU A 353 -11.33 26.61 -25.08
N ASN A 354 -11.60 27.00 -26.33
CA ASN A 354 -12.93 26.92 -26.92
C ASN A 354 -13.39 25.47 -27.18
N LYS A 355 -12.45 24.50 -27.24
CA LYS A 355 -12.77 23.09 -27.44
C LYS A 355 -12.68 22.35 -26.11
N THR A 356 -13.74 22.43 -25.31
CA THR A 356 -13.84 21.72 -24.05
C THR A 356 -13.89 20.20 -24.22
N ILE A 357 -13.51 19.44 -23.18
CA ILE A 357 -13.65 17.98 -23.15
C ILE A 357 -15.13 17.66 -22.92
N ASP A 358 -15.72 16.91 -23.85
CA ASP A 358 -17.03 16.28 -23.66
C ASP A 358 -16.85 14.96 -22.89
N TYR A 359 -17.07 15.02 -21.59
CA TYR A 359 -16.89 13.86 -20.72
C TYR A 359 -17.96 12.78 -20.92
N THR A 360 -19.09 13.07 -21.56
CA THR A 360 -20.08 12.04 -21.91
C THR A 360 -19.47 11.02 -22.88
N GLN A 361 -18.77 11.50 -23.90
CA GLN A 361 -18.09 10.63 -24.86
C GLN A 361 -16.87 9.93 -24.25
N VAL A 362 -16.11 10.63 -23.43
CA VAL A 362 -14.93 10.07 -22.74
C VAL A 362 -15.35 8.94 -21.81
N GLN A 363 -16.38 9.13 -21.00
CA GLN A 363 -16.89 8.10 -20.09
C GLN A 363 -17.43 6.88 -20.84
N ALA A 364 -18.18 7.10 -21.95
CA ALA A 364 -18.65 5.99 -22.78
C ALA A 364 -17.51 5.12 -23.34
N ARG A 365 -16.38 5.74 -23.73
CA ARG A 365 -15.18 5.02 -24.17
C ARG A 365 -14.48 4.33 -22.99
N LEU A 366 -14.35 5.04 -21.85
CA LEU A 366 -13.69 4.53 -20.66
C LEU A 366 -14.40 3.28 -20.11
N GLU A 367 -15.74 3.26 -20.06
CA GLU A 367 -16.50 2.10 -19.63
C GLU A 367 -16.28 0.87 -20.51
N LYS A 368 -16.19 1.03 -21.83
CA LYS A 368 -15.83 -0.09 -22.74
C LYS A 368 -14.41 -0.61 -22.47
N LEU A 369 -13.44 0.27 -22.22
CA LEU A 369 -12.07 -0.10 -21.91
C LEU A 369 -11.96 -0.76 -20.54
N LYS A 370 -12.75 -0.32 -19.54
CA LYS A 370 -12.87 -0.96 -18.24
C LYS A 370 -13.43 -2.38 -18.35
N ALA A 371 -14.51 -2.55 -19.11
CA ALA A 371 -15.10 -3.87 -19.33
C ALA A 371 -14.09 -4.84 -19.96
N HIS A 372 -13.39 -4.41 -21.02
CA HIS A 372 -12.34 -5.19 -21.66
C HIS A 372 -11.19 -5.55 -20.70
N SER A 373 -10.76 -4.60 -19.87
CA SER A 373 -9.70 -4.83 -18.88
C SER A 373 -10.15 -5.79 -17.76
N ALA A 374 -11.43 -5.71 -17.35
CA ALA A 374 -12.03 -6.62 -16.37
C ALA A 374 -12.16 -8.06 -16.94
N GLU A 375 -12.53 -8.20 -18.22
CA GLU A 375 -12.56 -9.48 -18.92
C GLU A 375 -11.17 -10.14 -18.93
N TYR A 376 -10.12 -9.35 -19.24
CA TYR A 376 -8.74 -9.83 -19.17
C TYR A 376 -8.36 -10.34 -17.79
N ILE A 377 -8.65 -9.56 -16.72
CA ILE A 377 -8.34 -9.95 -15.34
C ILE A 377 -9.08 -11.25 -14.99
N THR A 378 -10.37 -11.35 -15.32
CA THR A 378 -11.19 -12.53 -15.04
C THR A 378 -10.63 -13.76 -15.74
N ALA A 379 -10.31 -13.65 -17.03
CA ALA A 379 -9.71 -14.75 -17.80
C ALA A 379 -8.32 -15.15 -17.28
N ALA A 380 -7.50 -14.18 -16.89
CA ALA A 380 -6.16 -14.44 -16.33
C ALA A 380 -6.22 -15.15 -14.97
N LEU A 381 -7.29 -14.97 -14.20
CA LEU A 381 -7.54 -15.60 -12.90
C LEU A 381 -8.46 -16.82 -12.97
N ASP A 382 -8.88 -17.26 -14.17
CA ASP A 382 -9.76 -18.41 -14.31
C ASP A 382 -9.25 -19.64 -13.55
N GLY A 383 -10.12 -20.30 -12.78
CA GLY A 383 -9.76 -21.42 -11.91
C GLY A 383 -9.03 -21.04 -10.60
N ILE A 384 -8.72 -19.76 -10.39
CA ILE A 384 -8.26 -19.25 -9.08
C ILE A 384 -9.47 -18.67 -8.37
N LEU A 385 -9.96 -19.38 -7.37
CA LEU A 385 -11.12 -18.91 -6.63
C LEU A 385 -10.75 -17.70 -5.75
N PRO A 386 -11.60 -16.67 -5.72
CA PRO A 386 -11.52 -15.63 -4.71
C PRO A 386 -11.50 -16.26 -3.32
N ALA A 387 -10.70 -15.70 -2.44
CA ALA A 387 -10.72 -16.09 -1.06
C ALA A 387 -12.00 -15.57 -0.39
N HIS A 388 -13.14 -16.20 -0.62
CA HIS A 388 -14.07 -16.35 0.47
C HIS A 388 -13.32 -17.21 1.49
N GLU A 389 -12.56 -16.57 2.35
CA GLU A 389 -11.90 -17.28 3.44
C GLU A 389 -13.01 -17.97 4.23
N LYS A 390 -13.19 -19.25 3.97
CA LYS A 390 -14.14 -20.07 4.75
C LYS A 390 -13.71 -20.12 6.21
N HIS A 391 -12.40 -20.00 6.45
CA HIS A 391 -11.77 -20.02 7.77
C HIS A 391 -10.42 -19.29 7.76
N ILE A 392 -9.84 -19.08 8.95
CA ILE A 392 -8.51 -18.49 9.07
C ILE A 392 -7.47 -19.41 8.44
N LYS A 393 -6.58 -18.84 7.61
CA LYS A 393 -5.42 -19.53 7.03
C LYS A 393 -4.14 -18.87 7.52
N LEU A 394 -3.19 -19.71 7.95
CA LEU A 394 -1.87 -19.29 8.37
C LEU A 394 -0.86 -19.73 7.30
N TYR A 395 -0.23 -18.78 6.64
CA TYR A 395 0.78 -19.03 5.63
C TYR A 395 2.19 -18.95 6.20
N ASP A 396 2.34 -18.21 7.30
CA ASP A 396 3.60 -18.02 8.03
C ASP A 396 3.30 -17.90 9.54
N LYS A 397 4.26 -18.20 10.40
CA LYS A 397 4.16 -18.01 11.86
C LYS A 397 3.80 -16.56 12.23
N HIS A 398 4.23 -15.57 11.41
CA HIS A 398 3.90 -14.15 11.62
C HIS A 398 2.43 -13.80 11.35
N ASP A 399 1.66 -14.69 10.74
CA ASP A 399 0.22 -14.50 10.49
C ASP A 399 -0.63 -14.77 11.76
N CYS A 400 -0.02 -15.21 12.85
CA CYS A 400 -0.71 -15.56 14.08
C CYS A 400 0.07 -15.08 15.31
N CYS A 401 -0.64 -14.47 16.26
CA CYS A 401 -0.10 -14.10 17.57
C CYS A 401 -0.49 -15.09 18.70
N GLY A 402 -1.09 -16.23 18.36
CA GLY A 402 -1.45 -17.27 19.33
C GLY A 402 -2.57 -16.87 20.31
N CYS A 403 -3.36 -15.85 20.03
CA CYS A 403 -4.35 -15.27 20.95
C CYS A 403 -5.64 -16.08 21.15
N SER A 404 -5.83 -17.22 20.51
CA SER A 404 -6.98 -18.13 20.61
C SER A 404 -8.37 -17.57 20.26
N ALA A 405 -8.52 -16.29 19.89
CA ALA A 405 -9.81 -15.67 19.62
C ALA A 405 -10.61 -16.39 18.49
N CYS A 406 -9.92 -16.89 17.48
CA CYS A 406 -10.52 -17.66 16.39
C CYS A 406 -11.06 -19.01 16.86
N ALA A 407 -10.35 -19.70 17.76
CA ALA A 407 -10.80 -20.96 18.35
C ALA A 407 -12.03 -20.74 19.25
N ASP A 408 -11.98 -19.70 20.09
CA ASP A 408 -13.11 -19.32 20.95
C ASP A 408 -14.36 -18.92 20.14
N LYS A 409 -14.16 -18.30 18.97
CA LYS A 409 -15.28 -17.85 18.13
C LYS A 409 -15.87 -18.95 17.25
N CYS A 410 -15.18 -20.07 17.06
CA CYS A 410 -15.64 -21.14 16.17
C CYS A 410 -16.88 -21.85 16.75
N PRO A 411 -18.05 -21.78 16.09
CA PRO A 411 -19.29 -22.39 16.60
C PRO A 411 -19.27 -23.92 16.59
N VAL A 412 -18.50 -24.49 15.66
CA VAL A 412 -18.38 -25.97 15.51
C VAL A 412 -17.07 -26.52 16.06
N LYS A 413 -16.28 -25.70 16.78
CA LYS A 413 -14.99 -26.10 17.41
C LYS A 413 -13.99 -26.71 16.42
N ALA A 414 -14.05 -26.33 15.14
CA ALA A 414 -13.13 -26.80 14.09
C ALA A 414 -11.72 -26.19 14.19
N ILE A 415 -11.44 -25.36 15.18
CA ILE A 415 -10.13 -24.72 15.37
C ILE A 415 -9.55 -25.12 16.71
N SER A 416 -8.38 -25.76 16.68
CA SER A 416 -7.57 -26.09 17.85
C SER A 416 -6.29 -25.24 17.88
N MET A 417 -5.79 -24.96 19.08
CA MET A 417 -4.52 -24.28 19.27
C MET A 417 -3.44 -25.35 19.49
N LYS A 418 -2.45 -25.41 18.58
CA LYS A 418 -1.38 -26.42 18.67
C LYS A 418 -0.01 -25.76 18.80
N PRO A 419 0.87 -26.29 19.69
CA PRO A 419 2.24 -25.81 19.79
C PRO A 419 3.07 -26.28 18.58
N ASP A 420 4.00 -25.43 18.13
CA ASP A 420 5.04 -25.81 17.20
C ASP A 420 6.26 -26.45 17.90
N SER A 421 7.32 -26.72 17.15
CA SER A 421 8.56 -27.30 17.68
C SER A 421 9.24 -26.44 18.74
N GLU A 422 9.04 -25.12 18.70
CA GLU A 422 9.58 -24.15 19.65
C GLU A 422 8.65 -23.91 20.85
N GLY A 423 7.41 -24.46 20.81
CA GLY A 423 6.41 -24.35 21.87
C GLY A 423 5.45 -23.17 21.72
N PHE A 424 5.57 -22.34 20.68
CA PHE A 424 4.60 -21.30 20.39
C PHE A 424 3.30 -21.90 19.87
N VAL A 425 2.17 -21.37 20.35
CA VAL A 425 0.86 -21.92 20.07
C VAL A 425 0.20 -21.18 18.90
N TYR A 426 -0.24 -21.93 17.88
CA TYR A 426 -0.88 -21.41 16.67
C TYR A 426 -2.22 -22.09 16.40
N ALA A 427 -3.10 -21.38 15.68
CA ALA A 427 -4.38 -21.93 15.24
C ALA A 427 -4.19 -23.02 14.18
N ASN A 428 -4.80 -24.17 14.40
CA ASN A 428 -4.88 -25.28 13.46
C ASN A 428 -6.35 -25.58 13.14
N VAL A 429 -6.73 -25.54 11.86
CA VAL A 429 -8.11 -25.72 11.41
C VAL A 429 -8.32 -27.13 10.91
N ASP A 430 -9.36 -27.80 11.41
CA ASP A 430 -9.90 -29.00 10.81
C ASP A 430 -10.84 -28.58 9.66
N GLU A 431 -10.36 -28.70 8.44
CA GLU A 431 -11.11 -28.31 7.25
C GLU A 431 -12.35 -29.19 7.03
N SER A 432 -12.34 -30.44 7.50
CA SER A 432 -13.46 -31.36 7.37
C SER A 432 -14.64 -31.01 8.31
N ALA A 433 -14.34 -30.44 9.46
CA ALA A 433 -15.33 -29.96 10.41
C ALA A 433 -15.77 -28.50 10.16
N CYS A 434 -15.06 -27.76 9.32
CA CYS A 434 -15.29 -26.34 9.10
C CYS A 434 -16.53 -26.09 8.22
N ILE A 435 -17.50 -25.33 8.75
CA ILE A 435 -18.71 -24.93 8.01
C ILE A 435 -18.56 -23.66 7.15
N GLY A 436 -17.38 -23.08 7.08
CA GLY A 436 -17.09 -21.92 6.24
C GLY A 436 -17.78 -20.60 6.65
N CYS A 437 -18.14 -20.41 7.92
CA CYS A 437 -18.92 -19.24 8.38
C CYS A 437 -18.10 -17.95 8.53
N GLY A 438 -16.77 -17.98 8.41
CA GLY A 438 -15.87 -16.82 8.51
C GLY A 438 -15.81 -16.14 9.90
N ALA A 439 -16.43 -16.72 10.94
CA ALA A 439 -16.45 -16.13 12.28
C ALA A 439 -15.05 -15.97 12.89
N CYS A 440 -14.15 -16.91 12.61
CA CYS A 440 -12.75 -16.87 13.03
C CYS A 440 -11.97 -15.71 12.41
N ILE A 441 -12.25 -15.37 11.16
CA ILE A 441 -11.61 -14.26 10.45
C ILE A 441 -12.05 -12.94 11.07
N LYS A 442 -13.35 -12.78 11.37
CA LYS A 442 -13.88 -11.57 12.02
C LYS A 442 -13.34 -11.38 13.44
N ALA A 443 -13.00 -12.47 14.13
CA ALA A 443 -12.42 -12.43 15.47
C ALA A 443 -10.88 -12.26 15.47
N CYS A 444 -10.20 -12.42 14.32
CA CYS A 444 -8.74 -12.39 14.25
C CYS A 444 -8.20 -10.94 14.36
N PRO A 445 -7.36 -10.62 15.37
CA PRO A 445 -6.80 -9.27 15.52
C PRO A 445 -5.83 -8.90 14.41
N ILE A 446 -5.18 -9.87 13.78
CA ILE A 446 -4.23 -9.64 12.67
C ILE A 446 -5.01 -9.31 11.38
N LYS A 447 -6.07 -10.10 11.08
CA LYS A 447 -6.91 -9.89 9.87
C LYS A 447 -7.78 -8.63 9.99
N GLN A 448 -8.13 -8.20 11.21
CA GLN A 448 -8.95 -7.01 11.47
C GLN A 448 -8.10 -5.79 11.86
N PHE A 449 -6.79 -5.82 11.60
CA PHE A 449 -5.91 -4.72 11.99
C PHE A 449 -6.29 -3.42 11.28
N LYS A 450 -6.65 -2.39 12.07
CA LYS A 450 -6.75 -1.00 11.64
C LYS A 450 -5.85 -0.16 12.55
N LYS A 451 -5.00 0.68 11.97
CA LYS A 451 -4.16 1.59 12.73
C LYS A 451 -5.03 2.64 13.41
N GLY A 452 -4.92 2.78 14.73
CA GLY A 452 -5.61 3.83 15.48
C GLY A 452 -4.94 5.19 15.28
N THR A 453 -5.74 6.25 15.37
CA THR A 453 -5.30 7.66 15.31
C THR A 453 -5.64 8.38 16.61
N ALA A 454 -5.80 7.66 17.73
CA ALA A 454 -6.17 8.26 19.01
C ALA A 454 -5.04 9.15 19.54
N GLU A 455 -5.41 10.34 20.01
CA GLU A 455 -4.57 11.18 20.84
C GLU A 455 -4.40 10.51 22.22
N PHE A 456 -3.23 10.63 22.81
CA PHE A 456 -2.93 10.08 24.13
C PHE A 456 -2.20 11.11 24.98
N SER A 457 -2.41 11.02 26.29
CA SER A 457 -1.62 11.73 27.29
C SER A 457 -0.72 10.74 28.03
N ALA A 458 0.49 11.16 28.39
CA ALA A 458 1.41 10.36 29.17
C ALA A 458 1.52 10.93 30.58
N VAL A 459 1.40 10.04 31.59
CA VAL A 459 1.58 10.37 33.00
C VAL A 459 2.51 9.37 33.65
N ALA A 460 3.34 9.82 34.59
CA ALA A 460 4.13 8.96 35.45
C ALA A 460 3.44 8.86 36.81
N ALA A 461 3.22 7.63 37.30
CA ALA A 461 2.55 7.42 38.57
C ALA A 461 3.11 6.17 39.28
N TYR A 462 3.06 6.19 40.62
CA TYR A 462 3.40 5.06 41.47
C TYR A 462 2.50 4.98 42.70
N SER A 463 2.37 3.82 43.29
CA SER A 463 1.62 3.60 44.54
C SER A 463 2.29 4.31 45.71
N LYS A 464 1.51 5.05 46.50
CA LYS A 464 1.94 5.58 47.80
C LYS A 464 1.95 4.50 48.91
N ASP A 465 1.23 3.40 48.72
CA ASP A 465 1.27 2.23 49.56
C ASP A 465 2.55 1.44 49.28
N GLU A 466 3.46 1.43 50.25
CA GLU A 466 4.78 0.80 50.13
C GLU A 466 4.70 -0.72 49.98
N ASN A 467 3.72 -1.38 50.59
CA ASN A 467 3.53 -2.82 50.47
C ASN A 467 3.12 -3.17 49.03
N ILE A 468 2.16 -2.45 48.47
CA ILE A 468 1.76 -2.64 47.05
C ILE A 468 2.93 -2.38 46.11
N ARG A 469 3.71 -1.32 46.37
CA ARG A 469 4.88 -0.98 45.57
C ARG A 469 5.97 -2.04 45.64
N HIS A 470 6.28 -2.54 46.85
CA HIS A 470 7.31 -3.54 47.08
C HIS A 470 6.96 -4.90 46.44
N GLU A 471 5.68 -5.28 46.47
CA GLU A 471 5.20 -6.52 45.86
C GLU A 471 4.94 -6.41 44.35
N SER A 472 5.16 -5.23 43.76
CA SER A 472 4.96 -4.96 42.32
C SER A 472 6.32 -4.84 41.60
N THR A 473 6.39 -5.26 40.35
CA THR A 473 7.59 -5.10 39.48
C THR A 473 7.81 -3.66 38.99
N SER A 474 6.81 -2.76 39.16
CA SER A 474 6.90 -1.35 38.79
C SER A 474 6.09 -0.51 39.78
N GLY A 475 5.52 0.60 39.35
CA GLY A 475 4.81 1.55 40.23
C GLY A 475 3.57 1.04 40.98
N GLY A 476 3.09 -0.18 40.76
CA GLY A 476 1.96 -0.78 41.50
C GLY A 476 0.57 -0.26 41.14
N ILE A 477 0.45 0.56 40.06
CA ILE A 477 -0.81 1.19 39.68
C ILE A 477 -1.90 0.19 39.28
N PHE A 478 -1.52 -0.93 38.63
CA PHE A 478 -2.49 -1.95 38.24
C PHE A 478 -3.28 -2.48 39.45
N THR A 479 -2.63 -2.68 40.62
CA THR A 479 -3.30 -3.14 41.84
C THR A 479 -4.38 -2.15 42.30
N HIS A 480 -4.16 -0.83 42.18
CA HIS A 480 -5.16 0.17 42.55
C HIS A 480 -6.35 0.16 41.59
N LEU A 481 -6.10 0.06 40.28
CA LEU A 481 -7.17 -0.06 39.28
C LEU A 481 -8.01 -1.32 39.53
N ALA A 482 -7.35 -2.45 39.75
CA ALA A 482 -7.99 -3.73 40.03
C ALA A 482 -8.83 -3.71 41.32
N LYS A 483 -8.27 -3.17 42.43
CA LYS A 483 -9.01 -2.98 43.69
C LYS A 483 -10.27 -2.14 43.50
N ALA A 484 -10.18 -1.03 42.75
CA ALA A 484 -11.33 -0.15 42.49
C ALA A 484 -12.46 -0.90 41.74
N ILE A 485 -12.12 -1.75 40.78
CA ILE A 485 -13.10 -2.55 40.02
C ILE A 485 -13.77 -3.59 40.92
N ILE A 486 -13.01 -4.35 41.68
CA ILE A 486 -13.52 -5.42 42.58
C ILE A 486 -14.38 -4.81 43.69
N SER A 487 -13.93 -3.74 44.35
CA SER A 487 -14.70 -3.05 45.40
C SER A 487 -16.05 -2.54 44.92
N ASN A 488 -16.23 -2.31 43.62
CA ASN A 488 -17.51 -1.95 43.00
C ASN A 488 -18.24 -3.17 42.38
N GLY A 489 -17.92 -4.40 42.83
CA GLY A 489 -18.57 -5.62 42.37
C GLY A 489 -18.22 -6.07 40.96
N GLY A 490 -17.14 -5.54 40.38
CA GLY A 490 -16.64 -5.91 39.05
C GLY A 490 -15.68 -7.10 39.10
N VAL A 491 -15.12 -7.46 37.95
CA VAL A 491 -14.22 -8.60 37.75
C VAL A 491 -12.96 -8.11 37.07
N VAL A 492 -11.81 -8.63 37.48
CA VAL A 492 -10.51 -8.35 36.87
C VAL A 492 -9.99 -9.58 36.16
N ILE A 493 -9.56 -9.41 34.90
CA ILE A 493 -8.99 -10.48 34.09
C ILE A 493 -7.55 -10.12 33.73
N GLY A 494 -6.63 -11.07 33.96
CA GLY A 494 -5.22 -10.89 33.68
C GLY A 494 -4.44 -12.20 33.65
N ALA A 495 -3.15 -12.10 33.35
CA ALA A 495 -2.25 -13.25 33.29
C ALA A 495 -1.82 -13.70 34.69
N ALA A 496 -1.94 -15.00 34.98
CA ALA A 496 -1.50 -15.64 36.22
C ALA A 496 -0.76 -16.93 35.90
N PHE A 497 0.10 -17.37 36.83
CA PHE A 497 0.69 -18.71 36.79
C PHE A 497 -0.36 -19.76 37.20
N ASP A 498 -0.35 -20.90 36.54
CA ASP A 498 -1.06 -22.10 36.94
C ASP A 498 -0.15 -22.99 37.86
N GLU A 499 -0.68 -24.13 38.28
CA GLU A 499 0.02 -25.04 39.18
C GLU A 499 1.30 -25.66 38.59
N ASN A 500 1.44 -25.61 37.25
CA ASN A 500 2.61 -26.11 36.53
C ASN A 500 3.52 -24.98 36.01
N PHE A 501 3.39 -23.79 36.58
CA PHE A 501 4.09 -22.57 36.13
C PHE A 501 3.78 -22.14 34.68
N GLY A 502 2.74 -22.72 34.08
CA GLY A 502 2.19 -22.19 32.82
C GLY A 502 1.51 -20.85 33.04
N VAL A 503 1.51 -19.98 32.06
CA VAL A 503 0.82 -18.68 32.13
C VAL A 503 -0.51 -18.74 31.40
N ARG A 504 -1.60 -18.37 32.10
CA ARG A 504 -2.93 -18.27 31.51
C ARG A 504 -3.68 -17.05 32.01
N HIS A 505 -4.66 -16.60 31.22
CA HIS A 505 -5.59 -15.56 31.69
C HIS A 505 -6.66 -16.19 32.57
N ILE A 506 -6.93 -15.56 33.72
CA ILE A 506 -7.98 -15.93 34.67
C ILE A 506 -8.82 -14.73 35.06
N ALA A 507 -10.05 -14.98 35.52
CA ALA A 507 -10.92 -13.98 36.12
C ALA A 507 -10.84 -14.03 37.64
N VAL A 508 -10.85 -12.86 38.29
CA VAL A 508 -10.79 -12.69 39.73
C VAL A 508 -11.79 -11.61 40.15
N ASP A 509 -12.60 -11.88 41.15
CA ASP A 509 -13.63 -11.02 41.71
C ASP A 509 -13.47 -10.69 43.19
N ASN A 510 -12.35 -11.08 43.79
CA ASN A 510 -12.00 -10.79 45.17
C ASN A 510 -10.60 -10.18 45.30
N ILE A 511 -10.36 -9.39 46.35
CA ILE A 511 -9.12 -8.62 46.55
C ILE A 511 -7.93 -9.53 46.89
N ASP A 512 -8.14 -10.62 47.61
CA ASP A 512 -7.06 -11.48 48.06
C ASP A 512 -6.39 -12.22 46.91
N ASP A 513 -7.13 -12.50 45.84
CA ASP A 513 -6.64 -13.17 44.63
C ASP A 513 -5.91 -12.22 43.68
N LEU A 514 -5.95 -10.90 43.89
CA LEU A 514 -5.19 -9.95 43.05
C LEU A 514 -3.69 -10.17 43.07
N LYS A 515 -3.16 -10.79 44.13
CA LYS A 515 -1.75 -11.21 44.22
C LYS A 515 -1.31 -12.13 43.08
N LYS A 516 -2.24 -12.89 42.47
CA LYS A 516 -1.98 -13.78 41.31
C LYS A 516 -1.55 -13.01 40.08
N PHE A 517 -1.96 -11.75 39.94
CA PHE A 517 -1.64 -10.88 38.81
C PHE A 517 -0.34 -10.10 38.96
N ARG A 518 0.20 -10.02 40.20
CA ARG A 518 1.45 -9.32 40.46
C ARG A 518 2.62 -10.06 39.81
N SER A 519 3.69 -9.34 39.59
CA SER A 519 4.91 -9.78 38.90
C SER A 519 4.72 -10.03 37.38
N SER A 520 5.74 -9.74 36.62
CA SER A 520 5.74 -9.91 35.15
C SER A 520 5.86 -11.39 34.78
N LYS A 521 5.08 -11.84 33.82
CA LYS A 521 5.11 -13.19 33.25
C LYS A 521 5.62 -13.09 31.81
N TYR A 522 6.92 -13.37 31.63
CA TYR A 522 7.60 -13.18 30.33
C TYR A 522 7.50 -14.43 29.44
N VAL A 523 6.29 -15.00 29.29
CA VAL A 523 6.01 -16.10 28.38
C VAL A 523 4.64 -15.90 27.71
N GLN A 524 4.40 -16.59 26.58
CA GLN A 524 3.11 -16.56 25.90
C GLN A 524 2.00 -17.09 26.83
N SER A 525 1.01 -16.26 27.12
CA SER A 525 -0.12 -16.64 27.97
C SER A 525 -1.21 -17.36 27.18
N ASN A 526 -1.74 -18.45 27.73
CA ASN A 526 -2.93 -19.12 27.21
C ASN A 526 -4.19 -18.30 27.51
N THR A 527 -4.88 -17.89 26.46
CA THR A 527 -6.11 -17.08 26.51
C THR A 527 -7.35 -17.89 26.11
N GLN A 528 -7.24 -19.18 25.89
CA GLN A 528 -8.36 -20.01 25.43
C GLN A 528 -9.51 -20.04 26.45
N GLY A 529 -10.71 -19.71 25.99
CA GLY A 529 -11.93 -19.64 26.78
C GLY A 529 -12.19 -18.29 27.44
N ILE A 530 -11.15 -17.48 27.70
CA ILE A 530 -11.28 -16.23 28.47
C ILE A 530 -12.11 -15.15 27.76
N TYR A 531 -12.12 -15.13 26.43
CA TYR A 531 -12.92 -14.14 25.69
C TYR A 531 -14.43 -14.46 25.78
N LYS A 532 -14.79 -15.74 25.83
CA LYS A 532 -16.18 -16.17 26.05
C LYS A 532 -16.64 -15.82 27.47
N GLU A 533 -15.80 -16.08 28.46
CA GLU A 533 -16.06 -15.73 29.85
C GLU A 533 -16.18 -14.21 30.02
N THR A 534 -15.26 -13.45 29.46
CA THR A 534 -15.34 -11.97 29.43
C THR A 534 -16.65 -11.49 28.85
N LYS A 535 -17.06 -12.05 27.71
CA LYS A 535 -18.33 -11.68 27.07
C LYS A 535 -19.53 -11.99 27.95
N ALA A 536 -19.56 -13.16 28.59
CA ALA A 536 -20.65 -13.54 29.51
C ALA A 536 -20.74 -12.58 30.70
N LEU A 537 -19.62 -12.19 31.31
CA LEU A 537 -19.58 -11.21 32.40
C LEU A 537 -20.10 -9.84 31.95
N LEU A 538 -19.69 -9.36 30.78
CA LEU A 538 -20.14 -8.07 30.23
C LEU A 538 -21.63 -8.07 29.88
N ASP A 539 -22.13 -9.17 29.29
CA ASP A 539 -23.57 -9.32 28.95
C ASP A 539 -24.42 -9.37 30.23
N ASN A 540 -23.88 -9.90 31.34
CA ASN A 540 -24.48 -9.88 32.68
C ASN A 540 -24.26 -8.55 33.43
N LYS A 541 -23.87 -7.47 32.71
CA LYS A 541 -23.67 -6.11 33.24
C LYS A 541 -22.60 -6.00 34.34
N LYS A 542 -21.71 -6.97 34.47
CA LYS A 542 -20.53 -6.84 35.32
C LYS A 542 -19.53 -5.88 34.69
N THR A 543 -18.95 -4.99 35.47
CA THR A 543 -17.79 -4.20 35.03
C THR A 543 -16.57 -5.10 34.97
N VAL A 544 -15.89 -5.14 33.82
CA VAL A 544 -14.70 -5.98 33.63
C VAL A 544 -13.49 -5.11 33.30
N LEU A 545 -12.41 -5.29 34.07
CA LEU A 545 -11.09 -4.80 33.70
C LEU A 545 -10.30 -5.95 33.09
N PHE A 546 -9.95 -5.84 31.81
CA PHE A 546 -9.15 -6.84 31.09
C PHE A 546 -7.75 -6.30 30.83
N SER A 547 -6.72 -6.98 31.36
CA SER A 547 -5.32 -6.65 31.15
C SER A 547 -4.66 -7.68 30.23
N GLY A 548 -3.87 -7.22 29.27
CA GLY A 548 -3.14 -8.10 28.34
C GLY A 548 -2.20 -7.35 27.43
N THR A 549 -1.50 -8.08 26.58
CA THR A 549 -0.68 -7.50 25.52
C THR A 549 -1.57 -6.85 24.43
N PRO A 550 -1.04 -5.93 23.59
CA PRO A 550 -1.85 -5.26 22.56
C PRO A 550 -2.57 -6.21 21.61
N CYS A 551 -1.95 -7.35 21.27
CA CYS A 551 -2.59 -8.36 20.44
C CYS A 551 -3.76 -9.07 21.15
N GLN A 552 -3.67 -9.32 22.46
CA GLN A 552 -4.73 -9.93 23.27
C GLN A 552 -5.90 -8.97 23.50
N ILE A 553 -5.63 -7.69 23.78
CA ILE A 553 -6.68 -6.66 23.91
C ILE A 553 -7.42 -6.47 22.58
N ARG A 554 -6.68 -6.43 21.48
CA ARG A 554 -7.28 -6.33 20.15
C ARG A 554 -8.10 -7.58 19.81
N ALA A 555 -7.61 -8.76 20.19
CA ALA A 555 -8.32 -10.02 20.04
C ALA A 555 -9.66 -10.02 20.79
N LEU A 556 -9.66 -9.56 22.04
CA LEU A 556 -10.89 -9.37 22.82
C LEU A 556 -11.87 -8.45 22.09
N LYS A 557 -11.43 -7.26 21.67
CA LYS A 557 -12.28 -6.29 20.98
C LYS A 557 -12.86 -6.85 19.66
N SER A 558 -12.04 -7.54 18.86
CA SER A 558 -12.48 -8.22 17.63
C SER A 558 -13.45 -9.37 17.94
N PHE A 559 -13.21 -10.15 19.00
CA PHE A 559 -14.08 -11.22 19.43
C PHE A 559 -15.47 -10.69 19.85
N LEU A 560 -15.52 -9.61 20.63
CA LEU A 560 -16.74 -8.99 21.11
C LEU A 560 -17.57 -8.39 19.95
N GLY A 561 -16.90 -7.78 18.96
CA GLY A 561 -17.52 -7.22 17.75
C GLY A 561 -18.37 -5.96 17.97
N LYS A 562 -18.45 -5.46 19.20
CA LYS A 562 -19.10 -4.21 19.61
C LYS A 562 -18.39 -3.61 20.82
N ASN A 563 -18.60 -2.31 21.05
CA ASN A 563 -18.14 -1.67 22.28
C ASN A 563 -19.06 -2.01 23.45
N TYR A 564 -18.46 -2.15 24.63
CA TYR A 564 -19.14 -2.32 25.90
C TYR A 564 -18.71 -1.20 26.85
N GLU A 565 -19.67 -0.46 27.40
CA GLU A 565 -19.42 0.65 28.34
C GLU A 565 -18.83 0.15 29.67
N ASN A 566 -19.13 -1.10 30.03
CA ASN A 566 -18.66 -1.77 31.26
C ASN A 566 -17.35 -2.57 31.04
N LEU A 567 -16.61 -2.32 29.93
CA LEU A 567 -15.29 -2.91 29.66
C LEU A 567 -14.20 -1.85 29.78
N ILE A 568 -13.24 -2.09 30.64
CA ILE A 568 -11.99 -1.32 30.76
C ILE A 568 -10.85 -2.20 30.30
N THR A 569 -9.99 -1.72 29.42
CA THR A 569 -8.83 -2.45 28.92
C THR A 569 -7.52 -1.80 29.34
N VAL A 570 -6.56 -2.61 29.77
CA VAL A 570 -5.20 -2.20 30.14
C VAL A 570 -4.21 -2.92 29.22
N ASP A 571 -3.62 -2.17 28.30
CA ASP A 571 -2.60 -2.67 27.38
C ASP A 571 -1.22 -2.61 28.04
N LEU A 572 -0.46 -3.69 27.92
CA LEU A 572 0.94 -3.75 28.33
C LEU A 572 1.85 -3.47 27.15
N PHE A 573 2.86 -2.64 27.30
CA PHE A 573 3.90 -2.50 26.28
C PHE A 573 4.57 -3.86 26.06
N CYS A 574 4.51 -4.37 24.81
CA CYS A 574 5.01 -5.70 24.47
C CYS A 574 5.91 -5.63 23.23
N HIS A 575 7.15 -6.10 23.38
CA HIS A 575 8.11 -6.27 22.29
C HIS A 575 8.17 -7.71 21.75
N GLY A 576 7.35 -8.60 22.28
CA GLY A 576 7.30 -10.02 22.02
C GLY A 576 7.20 -10.82 23.31
N ALA A 577 6.77 -12.08 23.21
CA ALA A 577 6.68 -12.99 24.34
C ALA A 577 7.51 -14.25 24.03
N PRO A 578 8.39 -14.71 24.92
CA PRO A 578 9.06 -16.00 24.79
C PRO A 578 8.07 -17.16 24.72
N SER A 579 8.56 -18.28 24.21
CA SER A 579 7.83 -19.54 24.18
C SER A 579 7.59 -20.11 25.59
N PRO A 580 6.46 -20.81 25.82
CA PRO A 580 6.25 -21.56 27.06
C PRO A 580 7.26 -22.69 27.33
N LYS A 581 8.06 -23.09 26.34
CA LYS A 581 9.12 -24.10 26.49
C LYS A 581 10.45 -23.55 27.01
N ASN A 582 10.62 -22.24 27.06
CA ASN A 582 11.87 -21.60 27.51
C ASN A 582 11.88 -21.35 29.01
#